data_60f1c21e482b57c12e9a4da3e4a32e47
#
_entry.id   60f1c21e482b57c12e9a4da3e4a32e47
#
_cell.length_a   1.000
_cell.length_b   1.000
_cell.length_c   1.000
_cell.angle_alpha   90.00
_cell.angle_beta   90.00
_cell.angle_gamma   90.00
#
_symmetry.space_group_name_H-M   'P 1'
#
loop_
_entity.id
_entity.type
_entity.pdbx_description
1 polymer ?
#
loop_
_entity_poly.entity_id
_entity_poly.type
_entity_poly.pdbx_seq_one_letter_code
_entity_poly.pdbx_strand_id
1 'polypeptide(L)'
;VALSNLIAHRGSAKALLTTLLLAATFLTATPAPAQQAPAPAQAQPDQPPESFEDYWRRRPGQAREDMAPPADNRVPIPDPSSFPTDEIPLPDRWRLIEAVGVKERWWDPYHQNTLKGDRPIFGTQDWFFALSLISDTVVEPRSFPIPVGNQTTTRPGANDLFGDPDSWVFNQNLVVSLAAIKGQTAFKPPDLEFRLTPVFNFNYAKVKEKRILFVEPAKGTSRRDGFIGLQEGFIDYHIRNVSDRYDFDSLRVGIQPFSTDFRGFLFQDNQLGVRLFGNRDNNRWQYNLAAFWRLEKETNSGLNDVTQRVRDDYVFAANLYRQDFPVLGLTSQGTVVYNMNREKGETQVDTNGFPVRPALIGNLRTRDYDAVYVGYNADGHFNKVNLTASAYLLLGRNEDNIFTDKDSQVRAFFAAVEPSMDFDWTRIRLSGVFASGDKDPYDNTETGFDAIFENPLIAGADTSYWIRQGIPLIGGGRAVSLNGRNGLLPSLRSSKEEGQSNFTNPGLILAGAGADLDLTPELRLSLNANHLWFHHTDSLEALRMQGAIGRDIGWDLSAAAIYRPGFIQNFVFRLSGAALFAGDGFKDIYAAQDGRDTYYSVLFNAVLTY
;
A
#
# COMPACT_ATOMS: atom_id res chain seq x y z
N VAL A 1 -20.03 -31.60 4.49
CA VAL A 1 -21.33 -31.23 5.12
C VAL A 1 -21.32 -29.76 5.54
N ALA A 2 -20.14 -29.09 5.61
CA ALA A 2 -20.03 -27.66 5.99
C ALA A 2 -20.14 -26.66 4.82
N LEU A 3 -20.11 -27.15 3.58
CA LEU A 3 -20.18 -26.28 2.39
C LEU A 3 -21.60 -26.04 1.86
N SER A 4 -22.59 -26.82 2.30
CA SER A 4 -23.96 -26.74 1.80
C SER A 4 -24.85 -25.70 2.47
N ASN A 5 -24.45 -25.16 3.63
CA ASN A 5 -25.24 -24.17 4.35
C ASN A 5 -24.87 -22.69 4.05
N LEU A 6 -23.83 -22.46 3.22
CA LEU A 6 -23.43 -21.09 2.85
C LEU A 6 -24.21 -20.53 1.65
N ILE A 7 -25.08 -21.32 1.04
CA ILE A 7 -25.77 -20.97 -0.23
C ILE A 7 -27.19 -20.39 0.00
N ALA A 8 -27.66 -20.30 1.24
CA ALA A 8 -29.09 -20.03 1.53
C ALA A 8 -29.49 -18.55 1.75
N HIS A 9 -28.60 -17.56 1.70
CA HIS A 9 -28.99 -16.13 1.76
C HIS A 9 -28.82 -15.44 0.40
N ARG A 10 -29.95 -15.42 -0.32
CA ARG A 10 -30.11 -14.94 -1.69
C ARG A 10 -30.30 -13.42 -1.72
N GLY A 11 -29.36 -12.72 -2.32
CA GLY A 11 -29.56 -11.32 -2.74
C GLY A 11 -28.24 -10.67 -3.16
N SER A 12 -27.37 -10.38 -2.20
CA SER A 12 -26.13 -9.62 -2.44
C SER A 12 -24.95 -10.48 -2.85
N ALA A 13 -24.91 -11.75 -2.46
CA ALA A 13 -23.88 -12.70 -2.84
C ALA A 13 -23.90 -13.06 -4.34
N LYS A 14 -25.05 -12.96 -4.99
CA LYS A 14 -25.18 -13.30 -6.42
C LYS A 14 -24.47 -12.29 -7.33
N ALA A 15 -24.49 -11.01 -7.04
CA ALA A 15 -23.82 -10.01 -7.86
C ALA A 15 -22.29 -10.10 -7.72
N LEU A 16 -21.79 -10.30 -6.51
CA LEU A 16 -20.36 -10.46 -6.25
C LEU A 16 -19.84 -11.83 -6.72
N LEU A 17 -20.62 -12.90 -6.54
CA LEU A 17 -20.29 -14.21 -7.07
C LEU A 17 -20.27 -14.20 -8.61
N THR A 18 -21.12 -13.43 -9.25
CA THR A 18 -21.12 -13.28 -10.71
C THR A 18 -19.90 -12.50 -11.18
N THR A 19 -19.43 -11.51 -10.43
CA THR A 19 -18.22 -10.74 -10.76
C THR A 19 -16.96 -11.58 -10.49
N LEU A 20 -16.92 -12.34 -9.41
CA LEU A 20 -15.83 -13.28 -9.09
C LEU A 20 -15.85 -14.51 -10.02
N LEU A 21 -17.03 -15.00 -10.43
CA LEU A 21 -17.16 -16.08 -11.43
C LEU A 21 -16.79 -15.60 -12.83
N LEU A 22 -17.05 -14.34 -13.19
CA LEU A 22 -16.53 -13.77 -14.43
C LEU A 22 -15.00 -13.67 -14.40
N ALA A 23 -14.39 -13.29 -13.28
CA ALA A 23 -12.93 -13.33 -13.12
C ALA A 23 -12.40 -14.78 -13.15
N ALA A 24 -13.12 -15.75 -12.55
CA ALA A 24 -12.77 -17.16 -12.55
C ALA A 24 -13.00 -17.85 -13.90
N THR A 25 -14.00 -17.42 -14.68
CA THR A 25 -14.24 -17.95 -16.03
C THR A 25 -13.18 -17.50 -17.03
N PHE A 26 -12.51 -16.37 -16.81
CA PHE A 26 -11.33 -16.02 -17.60
C PHE A 26 -10.10 -16.88 -17.25
N LEU A 27 -10.06 -17.50 -16.08
CA LEU A 27 -8.99 -18.42 -15.65
C LEU A 27 -9.15 -19.85 -16.20
N THR A 28 -10.32 -20.22 -16.74
CA THR A 28 -10.58 -21.55 -17.33
C THR A 28 -10.54 -21.58 -18.86
N ALA A 29 -10.04 -20.51 -19.50
CA ALA A 29 -9.77 -20.55 -20.92
C ALA A 29 -8.73 -21.64 -21.19
N THR A 30 -9.16 -22.76 -21.78
CA THR A 30 -8.29 -23.81 -22.29
C THR A 30 -7.24 -23.16 -23.19
N PRO A 31 -5.95 -23.55 -23.07
CA PRO A 31 -4.95 -23.05 -23.99
C PRO A 31 -5.39 -23.39 -25.40
N ALA A 32 -5.51 -22.38 -26.25
CA ALA A 32 -5.72 -22.60 -27.68
C ALA A 32 -4.59 -23.53 -28.16
N PRO A 33 -4.88 -24.53 -29.00
CA PRO A 33 -3.84 -25.39 -29.53
C PRO A 33 -2.77 -24.51 -30.17
N ALA A 34 -1.52 -24.75 -29.80
CA ALA A 34 -0.39 -24.04 -30.37
C ALA A 34 -0.54 -24.10 -31.90
N GLN A 35 -0.74 -22.96 -32.54
CA GLN A 35 -0.68 -22.86 -33.99
C GLN A 35 0.71 -23.37 -34.38
N GLN A 36 0.73 -24.45 -35.13
CA GLN A 36 1.94 -24.90 -35.79
C GLN A 36 2.50 -23.72 -36.58
N ALA A 37 3.76 -23.41 -36.32
CA ALA A 37 4.48 -22.41 -37.09
C ALA A 37 4.26 -22.69 -38.59
N PRO A 38 3.90 -21.70 -39.40
CA PRO A 38 3.81 -21.87 -40.83
C PRO A 38 5.17 -22.34 -41.38
N ALA A 39 5.14 -23.29 -42.29
CA ALA A 39 6.33 -23.74 -42.99
C ALA A 39 7.12 -22.54 -43.54
N PRO A 40 8.46 -22.58 -43.56
CA PRO A 40 9.28 -21.47 -43.97
C PRO A 40 8.85 -21.02 -45.38
N ALA A 41 8.40 -19.78 -45.48
CA ALA A 41 8.09 -19.16 -46.74
C ALA A 41 9.36 -19.14 -47.62
N GLN A 42 9.25 -19.62 -48.83
CA GLN A 42 10.33 -19.50 -49.83
C GLN A 42 10.72 -18.03 -49.96
N ALA A 43 12.02 -17.77 -49.86
CA ALA A 43 12.59 -16.44 -50.01
C ALA A 43 12.13 -15.79 -51.33
N GLN A 44 11.43 -14.68 -51.25
CA GLN A 44 11.20 -13.81 -52.42
C GLN A 44 12.52 -13.07 -52.70
N PRO A 45 12.99 -13.10 -53.95
CA PRO A 45 14.13 -12.26 -54.33
C PRO A 45 13.64 -10.81 -54.51
N ASP A 46 14.52 -9.87 -54.08
CA ASP A 46 14.43 -8.43 -54.34
C ASP A 46 13.51 -7.58 -53.42
N GLN A 47 13.76 -7.56 -52.12
CA GLN A 47 13.51 -6.34 -51.36
C GLN A 47 14.85 -5.61 -51.12
N PRO A 48 14.92 -4.29 -51.36
CA PRO A 48 16.12 -3.54 -51.00
C PRO A 48 16.37 -3.63 -49.50
N PRO A 49 17.61 -3.68 -49.01
CA PRO A 49 17.90 -3.74 -47.60
C PRO A 49 17.26 -2.57 -46.86
N GLU A 50 16.55 -2.85 -45.79
CA GLU A 50 16.01 -1.80 -44.91
C GLU A 50 17.13 -0.81 -44.53
N SER A 51 16.83 0.47 -44.64
CA SER A 51 17.78 1.51 -44.31
C SER A 51 18.13 1.43 -42.83
N PHE A 52 19.35 1.84 -42.50
CA PHE A 52 19.85 1.91 -41.12
C PHE A 52 18.89 2.76 -40.23
N GLU A 53 18.20 3.73 -40.79
CA GLU A 53 17.21 4.55 -40.10
C GLU A 53 15.93 3.77 -39.74
N ASP A 54 15.50 2.82 -40.58
CA ASP A 54 14.32 2.00 -40.28
C ASP A 54 14.59 1.02 -39.13
N TYR A 55 15.83 0.59 -38.96
CA TYR A 55 16.26 -0.25 -37.87
C TYR A 55 16.07 0.44 -36.50
N TRP A 56 16.34 1.74 -36.40
CA TRP A 56 16.23 2.51 -35.17
C TRP A 56 14.84 3.03 -34.86
N ARG A 57 13.93 3.03 -35.82
CA ARG A 57 12.55 3.48 -35.68
C ARG A 57 11.61 2.40 -35.12
N ARG A 58 12.06 1.17 -34.96
CA ARG A 58 11.22 0.09 -34.41
C ARG A 58 10.99 0.30 -32.92
N ARG A 59 9.72 0.25 -32.52
CA ARG A 59 9.33 0.34 -31.11
C ARG A 59 9.82 -0.90 -30.35
N PRO A 60 10.27 -0.79 -29.07
CA PRO A 60 10.56 -1.94 -28.24
C PRO A 60 9.33 -2.87 -28.18
N GLY A 61 9.53 -4.16 -28.41
CA GLY A 61 8.45 -5.17 -28.38
C GLY A 61 7.84 -5.57 -29.72
N GLN A 62 8.21 -4.96 -30.85
CA GLN A 62 7.92 -5.55 -32.16
C GLN A 62 8.77 -6.78 -32.37
N ALA A 63 8.12 -7.94 -32.59
CA ALA A 63 8.81 -9.15 -33.00
C ALA A 63 9.67 -8.84 -34.23
N ARG A 64 10.93 -9.17 -34.19
CA ARG A 64 11.77 -9.22 -35.38
C ARG A 64 11.15 -10.27 -36.29
N GLU A 65 10.54 -9.87 -37.38
CA GLU A 65 10.38 -10.80 -38.51
C GLU A 65 11.80 -11.22 -38.88
N ASP A 66 12.02 -12.52 -38.96
CA ASP A 66 13.32 -13.14 -39.11
C ASP A 66 14.16 -12.43 -40.17
N MET A 67 14.97 -11.49 -39.74
CA MET A 67 16.14 -11.13 -40.51
C MET A 67 17.19 -12.21 -40.21
N ALA A 68 17.08 -13.32 -40.95
CA ALA A 68 18.28 -14.11 -41.16
C ALA A 68 19.35 -13.13 -41.67
N PRO A 69 20.50 -13.01 -41.04
CA PRO A 69 21.57 -12.20 -41.58
C PRO A 69 21.81 -12.64 -43.03
N PRO A 70 21.97 -11.70 -43.96
CA PRO A 70 22.17 -12.07 -45.35
C PRO A 70 23.24 -13.14 -45.42
N ALA A 71 22.96 -14.22 -46.13
CA ALA A 71 23.82 -15.40 -46.23
C ALA A 71 25.23 -15.14 -46.72
N ASP A 72 25.55 -13.90 -47.09
CA ASP A 72 26.86 -13.41 -47.53
C ASP A 72 27.58 -12.57 -46.44
N ASN A 73 27.48 -12.98 -45.17
CA ASN A 73 28.28 -12.38 -44.13
C ASN A 73 29.71 -12.89 -44.24
N ARG A 74 30.53 -12.19 -45.03
CA ARG A 74 31.93 -12.50 -45.28
C ARG A 74 32.85 -12.29 -44.07
N VAL A 75 32.27 -11.85 -42.97
CA VAL A 75 32.98 -11.79 -41.70
C VAL A 75 32.65 -13.07 -40.92
N PRO A 76 33.62 -14.00 -40.79
CA PRO A 76 33.41 -15.19 -40.00
C PRO A 76 33.03 -14.79 -38.57
N ILE A 77 31.91 -15.28 -38.08
CA ILE A 77 31.56 -15.17 -36.65
C ILE A 77 32.60 -15.99 -35.90
N PRO A 78 33.40 -15.36 -35.01
CA PRO A 78 34.39 -16.11 -34.24
C PRO A 78 33.70 -17.19 -33.43
N ASP A 79 34.33 -18.35 -33.33
CA ASP A 79 33.86 -19.42 -32.45
C ASP A 79 33.73 -18.87 -31.01
N PRO A 80 32.62 -19.11 -30.30
CA PRO A 80 32.48 -18.70 -28.91
C PRO A 80 33.66 -19.11 -28.01
N SER A 81 34.32 -20.24 -28.30
CA SER A 81 35.53 -20.68 -27.59
C SER A 81 36.77 -19.84 -27.86
N SER A 82 36.75 -19.01 -28.91
CA SER A 82 37.88 -18.09 -29.23
C SER A 82 37.86 -16.79 -28.42
N PHE A 83 36.76 -16.51 -27.74
CA PHE A 83 36.72 -15.38 -26.81
C PHE A 83 37.44 -15.78 -25.52
N PRO A 84 38.31 -14.91 -24.99
CA PRO A 84 38.93 -15.18 -23.70
C PRO A 84 37.82 -15.35 -22.66
N THR A 85 37.80 -16.51 -22.00
CA THR A 85 36.95 -16.80 -20.86
C THR A 85 37.57 -16.29 -19.55
N ASP A 86 38.74 -15.70 -19.62
CA ASP A 86 39.35 -15.04 -18.48
C ASP A 86 38.43 -13.88 -18.06
N GLU A 87 38.08 -13.86 -16.80
CA GLU A 87 37.36 -12.75 -16.18
C GLU A 87 38.25 -11.49 -16.21
N ILE A 88 38.38 -10.87 -17.38
CA ILE A 88 38.87 -9.51 -17.45
C ILE A 88 37.75 -8.64 -16.94
N PRO A 89 37.82 -8.11 -15.71
CA PRO A 89 36.76 -7.27 -15.20
C PRO A 89 36.63 -6.07 -16.13
N LEU A 90 35.45 -5.91 -16.75
CA LEU A 90 35.11 -4.66 -17.42
C LEU A 90 35.31 -3.53 -16.41
N PRO A 91 36.01 -2.46 -16.78
CA PRO A 91 36.21 -1.36 -15.86
C PRO A 91 34.85 -0.80 -15.45
N ASP A 92 34.66 -0.62 -14.16
CA ASP A 92 33.42 -0.05 -13.61
C ASP A 92 33.11 1.27 -14.31
N ARG A 93 31.81 1.56 -14.45
CA ARG A 93 31.33 2.77 -15.13
C ARG A 93 32.04 4.04 -14.62
N TRP A 94 32.21 4.17 -13.32
CA TRP A 94 32.84 5.33 -12.70
C TRP A 94 34.31 5.51 -13.13
N ARG A 95 35.08 4.42 -13.35
CA ARG A 95 36.48 4.48 -13.85
C ARG A 95 36.52 4.96 -15.28
N LEU A 96 35.60 4.50 -16.12
CA LEU A 96 35.50 4.96 -17.51
C LEU A 96 35.22 6.45 -17.60
N ILE A 97 34.28 6.91 -16.78
CA ILE A 97 33.86 8.31 -16.76
C ILE A 97 34.95 9.21 -16.17
N GLU A 98 35.68 8.74 -15.18
CA GLU A 98 36.86 9.44 -14.65
C GLU A 98 37.97 9.54 -15.70
N ALA A 99 38.24 8.47 -16.45
CA ALA A 99 39.21 8.46 -17.54
C ALA A 99 38.85 9.43 -18.68
N VAL A 100 37.57 9.64 -18.93
CA VAL A 100 37.04 10.64 -19.90
C VAL A 100 37.12 12.07 -19.33
N GLY A 101 37.37 12.24 -18.03
CA GLY A 101 37.55 13.56 -17.41
C GLY A 101 36.26 14.24 -16.99
N VAL A 102 35.16 13.50 -16.84
CA VAL A 102 33.87 14.04 -16.32
C VAL A 102 34.03 14.38 -14.83
N LYS A 103 33.79 15.63 -14.48
CA LYS A 103 33.87 16.13 -13.10
C LYS A 103 32.57 15.89 -12.33
N GLU A 104 32.70 15.50 -11.08
CA GLU A 104 31.60 15.32 -10.15
C GLU A 104 30.84 16.64 -9.90
N ARG A 105 29.50 16.53 -9.72
CA ARG A 105 28.60 17.61 -9.30
C ARG A 105 27.71 17.15 -8.17
N TRP A 106 28.09 17.41 -6.94
CA TRP A 106 27.38 16.94 -5.75
C TRP A 106 25.93 17.45 -5.62
N TRP A 107 25.61 18.61 -6.25
CA TRP A 107 24.25 19.16 -6.26
C TRP A 107 23.36 18.60 -7.37
N ASP A 108 23.94 17.90 -8.32
CA ASP A 108 23.23 17.30 -9.45
C ASP A 108 23.12 15.78 -9.24
N PRO A 109 21.93 15.26 -8.88
CA PRO A 109 21.76 13.85 -8.61
C PRO A 109 21.93 12.96 -9.85
N TYR A 110 22.01 13.55 -11.04
CA TYR A 110 22.10 12.83 -12.32
C TYR A 110 23.50 12.86 -12.95
N HIS A 111 24.45 13.54 -12.33
CA HIS A 111 25.75 13.81 -12.94
C HIS A 111 26.94 13.36 -12.08
N GLN A 112 27.28 12.06 -12.13
CA GLN A 112 28.46 11.48 -11.48
C GLN A 112 28.66 11.93 -10.03
N ASN A 113 27.68 11.60 -9.21
CA ASN A 113 27.60 12.09 -7.85
C ASN A 113 27.97 10.99 -6.85
N THR A 114 29.05 11.18 -6.10
CA THR A 114 29.49 10.25 -5.03
C THR A 114 28.39 10.07 -3.96
N LEU A 115 27.57 11.11 -3.70
CA LEU A 115 26.45 11.02 -2.76
C LEU A 115 25.27 10.18 -3.28
N LYS A 116 25.28 9.79 -4.55
CA LYS A 116 24.25 8.95 -5.18
C LYS A 116 24.73 7.53 -5.47
N GLY A 117 25.93 7.18 -5.00
CA GLY A 117 26.52 5.87 -5.23
C GLY A 117 27.20 5.71 -6.60
N ASP A 118 27.38 6.78 -7.36
CA ASP A 118 28.02 6.71 -8.68
C ASP A 118 29.52 6.45 -8.61
N ARG A 119 30.15 6.74 -7.48
CA ARG A 119 31.57 6.52 -7.20
C ARG A 119 31.82 5.90 -5.84
N PRO A 120 32.84 5.05 -5.66
CA PRO A 120 33.16 4.52 -4.34
C PRO A 120 33.70 5.60 -3.41
N ILE A 121 33.47 5.39 -2.10
CA ILE A 121 33.88 6.30 -1.04
C ILE A 121 35.24 5.90 -0.41
N PHE A 122 35.90 6.84 0.26
CA PHE A 122 37.11 6.65 1.09
C PHE A 122 38.28 5.95 0.39
N GLY A 123 38.39 6.09 -0.94
CA GLY A 123 39.46 5.42 -1.70
C GLY A 123 39.32 3.90 -1.80
N THR A 124 38.15 3.36 -1.42
CA THR A 124 37.82 1.95 -1.64
C THR A 124 37.42 1.69 -3.08
N GLN A 125 37.25 0.43 -3.46
CA GLN A 125 36.80 0.07 -4.81
C GLN A 125 35.38 -0.53 -4.81
N ASP A 126 34.85 -0.89 -3.65
CA ASP A 126 33.65 -1.70 -3.49
C ASP A 126 32.67 -1.13 -2.46
N TRP A 127 32.98 0.01 -1.81
CA TRP A 127 32.06 0.71 -0.91
C TRP A 127 31.48 1.95 -1.56
N PHE A 128 30.17 2.05 -1.54
CA PHE A 128 29.39 3.15 -2.11
C PHE A 128 28.50 3.77 -1.03
N PHE A 129 28.26 5.06 -1.17
CA PHE A 129 27.36 5.79 -0.29
C PHE A 129 26.22 6.37 -1.11
N ALA A 130 24.98 6.14 -0.70
CA ALA A 130 23.81 6.71 -1.34
C ALA A 130 23.02 7.56 -0.34
N LEU A 131 22.86 8.84 -0.68
CA LEU A 131 22.01 9.79 0.01
C LEU A 131 20.74 10.01 -0.81
N SER A 132 19.56 9.87 -0.21
CA SER A 132 18.30 10.32 -0.78
C SER A 132 17.63 11.29 0.18
N LEU A 133 17.22 12.45 -0.34
CA LEU A 133 16.44 13.44 0.41
C LEU A 133 15.08 13.59 -0.25
N ILE A 134 14.01 13.46 0.52
CA ILE A 134 12.64 13.67 0.03
C ILE A 134 11.97 14.69 0.94
N SER A 135 11.50 15.78 0.33
CA SER A 135 10.62 16.73 0.97
C SER A 135 9.20 16.49 0.49
N ASP A 136 8.32 16.10 1.40
CA ASP A 136 6.92 15.80 1.11
C ASP A 136 6.03 16.75 1.92
N THR A 137 5.34 17.62 1.19
CA THR A 137 4.47 18.66 1.74
C THR A 137 3.03 18.36 1.40
N VAL A 138 2.15 18.32 2.40
CA VAL A 138 0.70 18.12 2.24
C VAL A 138 -0.05 19.26 2.89
N VAL A 139 -1.02 19.81 2.16
CA VAL A 139 -2.01 20.79 2.66
C VAL A 139 -3.39 20.28 2.33
N GLU A 140 -4.25 20.13 3.33
CA GLU A 140 -5.57 19.52 3.15
C GLU A 140 -6.65 20.21 3.99
N PRO A 141 -7.45 21.12 3.44
CA PRO A 141 -8.77 21.42 3.94
C PRO A 141 -9.72 20.26 3.67
N ARG A 142 -10.44 19.82 4.71
CA ARG A 142 -11.33 18.67 4.63
C ARG A 142 -12.48 18.73 5.63
N SER A 143 -13.51 17.95 5.38
CA SER A 143 -14.60 17.73 6.32
C SER A 143 -14.81 16.24 6.57
N PHE A 144 -15.03 15.85 7.82
CA PHE A 144 -15.46 14.50 8.19
C PHE A 144 -16.13 14.52 9.57
N PRO A 145 -16.95 13.52 9.92
CA PRO A 145 -17.65 13.52 11.21
C PRO A 145 -16.67 13.64 12.38
N ILE A 146 -16.88 14.66 13.21
CA ILE A 146 -16.05 14.95 14.40
C ILE A 146 -16.88 14.69 15.64
N PRO A 147 -16.61 13.63 16.42
CA PRO A 147 -17.36 13.34 17.63
C PRO A 147 -17.01 14.30 18.76
N VAL A 148 -18.05 14.89 19.38
CA VAL A 148 -17.90 15.90 20.45
C VAL A 148 -18.60 15.55 21.76
N GLY A 149 -19.29 14.43 21.81
CA GLY A 149 -20.13 14.07 22.94
C GLY A 149 -21.48 14.82 22.93
N ASN A 150 -22.00 15.18 24.10
CA ASN A 150 -23.34 15.76 24.23
C ASN A 150 -23.40 17.27 23.97
N GLN A 151 -22.27 17.92 23.74
CA GLN A 151 -22.20 19.36 23.53
C GLN A 151 -21.12 19.70 22.51
N THR A 152 -21.38 20.70 21.70
CA THR A 152 -20.40 21.25 20.76
C THR A 152 -19.84 22.60 21.26
N THR A 153 -18.65 22.96 20.81
CA THR A 153 -18.05 24.27 21.06
C THR A 153 -18.69 25.35 20.18
N THR A 154 -19.07 24.98 18.96
CA THR A 154 -19.67 25.88 17.98
C THR A 154 -21.15 26.14 18.21
N ARG A 155 -21.85 25.22 18.92
CA ARG A 155 -23.27 25.34 19.31
C ARG A 155 -23.43 25.06 20.81
N PRO A 156 -23.00 25.96 21.70
CA PRO A 156 -23.07 25.74 23.14
C PRO A 156 -24.50 25.43 23.60
N GLY A 157 -24.66 24.39 24.41
CA GLY A 157 -25.98 23.95 24.92
C GLY A 157 -26.74 22.99 24.02
N ALA A 158 -26.24 22.68 22.83
CA ALA A 158 -26.77 21.60 21.98
C ALA A 158 -26.36 20.21 22.50
N ASN A 159 -27.22 19.23 22.27
CA ASN A 159 -26.95 17.81 22.59
C ASN A 159 -26.48 17.05 21.35
N ASP A 160 -25.55 17.63 20.60
CA ASP A 160 -25.02 16.99 19.41
C ASP A 160 -23.95 15.95 19.76
N LEU A 161 -23.95 14.82 19.05
CA LEU A 161 -22.89 13.81 19.16
C LEU A 161 -21.72 14.13 18.23
N PHE A 162 -21.96 14.87 17.15
CA PHE A 162 -20.96 15.31 16.19
C PHE A 162 -21.03 16.85 16.06
N GLY A 163 -19.87 17.47 16.04
CA GLY A 163 -19.72 18.91 15.88
C GLY A 163 -19.47 19.32 14.44
N ASP A 164 -18.96 20.55 14.25
CA ASP A 164 -18.59 21.07 12.92
C ASP A 164 -17.47 20.21 12.31
N PRO A 165 -17.69 19.62 11.13
CA PRO A 165 -16.80 18.63 10.53
C PRO A 165 -15.57 19.27 9.84
N ASP A 166 -15.54 20.60 9.67
CA ASP A 166 -14.50 21.25 8.91
C ASP A 166 -13.16 21.28 9.65
N SER A 167 -12.11 20.87 8.98
CA SER A 167 -10.76 20.84 9.50
C SER A 167 -9.74 21.28 8.45
N TRP A 168 -8.57 21.66 8.90
CA TRP A 168 -7.44 22.00 8.06
C TRP A 168 -6.18 21.34 8.59
N VAL A 169 -5.42 20.74 7.70
CA VAL A 169 -4.23 19.96 8.02
C VAL A 169 -3.08 20.41 7.13
N PHE A 170 -1.93 20.58 7.73
CA PHE A 170 -0.64 20.73 7.07
C PHE A 170 0.32 19.69 7.61
N ASN A 171 1.05 19.01 6.72
CA ASN A 171 2.07 18.04 7.08
C ASN A 171 3.29 18.22 6.18
N GLN A 172 4.47 18.28 6.79
CA GLN A 172 5.76 18.35 6.12
C GLN A 172 6.65 17.24 6.64
N ASN A 173 7.08 16.34 5.75
CA ASN A 173 8.10 15.35 6.03
C ASN A 173 9.38 15.69 5.26
N LEU A 174 10.51 15.65 5.94
CA LEU A 174 11.83 15.62 5.31
C LEU A 174 12.45 14.25 5.62
N VAL A 175 12.45 13.38 4.61
CA VAL A 175 13.04 12.04 4.68
C VAL A 175 14.51 12.13 4.28
N VAL A 176 15.40 11.62 5.12
CA VAL A 176 16.84 11.55 4.87
C VAL A 176 17.25 10.10 4.88
N SER A 177 17.48 9.49 3.72
CA SER A 177 17.91 8.10 3.63
C SER A 177 19.41 8.02 3.33
N LEU A 178 20.15 7.36 4.20
CA LEU A 178 21.59 7.14 4.14
C LEU A 178 21.83 5.65 3.96
N ALA A 179 22.51 5.25 2.87
CA ALA A 179 22.87 3.87 2.64
C ALA A 179 24.38 3.74 2.39
N ALA A 180 25.05 2.85 3.13
CA ALA A 180 26.41 2.42 2.86
C ALA A 180 26.35 0.99 2.30
N ILE A 181 26.81 0.82 1.06
CA ILE A 181 26.61 -0.39 0.26
C ILE A 181 27.98 -0.94 -0.12
N LYS A 182 28.22 -2.22 0.16
CA LYS A 182 29.39 -2.95 -0.27
C LYS A 182 29.07 -3.88 -1.42
N GLY A 183 29.91 -3.89 -2.45
CA GLY A 183 29.79 -4.78 -3.59
C GLY A 183 29.06 -4.17 -4.79
N GLN A 184 29.01 -4.95 -5.87
CA GLN A 184 28.32 -4.55 -7.10
C GLN A 184 26.85 -4.93 -7.03
N THR A 185 25.96 -3.98 -7.34
CA THR A 185 24.49 -4.16 -7.27
C THR A 185 23.83 -4.32 -8.64
N ALA A 186 24.61 -4.38 -9.73
CA ALA A 186 24.06 -4.38 -11.10
C ALA A 186 23.23 -5.62 -11.41
N PHE A 187 23.60 -6.79 -10.88
CA PHE A 187 22.96 -8.07 -11.21
C PHE A 187 22.69 -8.96 -9.98
N LYS A 188 23.15 -8.57 -8.81
CA LYS A 188 22.95 -9.29 -7.55
C LYS A 188 22.70 -8.28 -6.42
N PRO A 189 22.11 -8.70 -5.28
CA PRO A 189 22.07 -7.86 -4.09
C PRO A 189 23.47 -7.46 -3.64
N PRO A 190 23.62 -6.33 -2.94
CA PRO A 190 24.90 -5.95 -2.34
C PRO A 190 25.38 -7.05 -1.37
N ASP A 191 26.69 -7.20 -1.24
CA ASP A 191 27.28 -8.14 -0.28
C ASP A 191 26.91 -7.74 1.16
N LEU A 192 26.83 -6.42 1.41
CA LEU A 192 26.44 -5.84 2.69
C LEU A 192 25.83 -4.46 2.46
N GLU A 193 24.70 -4.17 3.11
CA GLU A 193 24.09 -2.86 3.12
C GLU A 193 23.78 -2.43 4.56
N PHE A 194 24.15 -1.20 4.91
CA PHE A 194 23.69 -0.49 6.10
C PHE A 194 22.79 0.64 5.66
N ARG A 195 21.57 0.70 6.19
CA ARG A 195 20.65 1.79 5.89
C ARG A 195 20.14 2.45 7.15
N LEU A 196 20.05 3.77 7.10
CA LEU A 196 19.48 4.60 8.15
C LEU A 196 18.60 5.68 7.52
N THR A 197 17.31 5.72 7.90
CA THR A 197 16.35 6.68 7.34
C THR A 197 15.59 7.40 8.45
N PRO A 198 16.17 8.45 9.05
CA PRO A 198 15.42 9.37 9.89
C PRO A 198 14.45 10.21 9.04
N VAL A 199 13.30 10.52 9.63
CA VAL A 199 12.29 11.41 9.04
C VAL A 199 11.98 12.53 10.03
N PHE A 200 12.13 13.76 9.57
CA PHE A 200 11.80 14.98 10.31
C PHE A 200 10.39 15.39 9.91
N ASN A 201 9.46 15.35 10.85
CA ASN A 201 8.08 15.76 10.64
C ASN A 201 7.82 17.10 11.31
N PHE A 202 7.06 17.94 10.63
CA PHE A 202 6.40 19.10 11.18
C PHE A 202 4.94 19.09 10.72
N ASN A 203 4.01 19.22 11.66
CA ASN A 203 2.60 19.17 11.35
C ASN A 203 1.80 20.28 12.06
N TYR A 204 0.69 20.64 11.43
CA TYR A 204 -0.28 21.57 11.97
C TYR A 204 -1.69 21.08 11.69
N ALA A 205 -2.56 21.12 12.70
CA ALA A 205 -3.97 20.81 12.56
C ALA A 205 -4.84 21.89 13.18
N LYS A 206 -5.98 22.17 12.56
CA LYS A 206 -6.99 23.09 13.07
C LYS A 206 -8.37 22.51 12.86
N VAL A 207 -9.18 22.51 13.90
CA VAL A 207 -10.58 22.07 13.91
C VAL A 207 -11.47 23.19 14.45
N LYS A 208 -12.76 23.00 14.44
CA LYS A 208 -13.73 23.97 15.01
C LYS A 208 -14.02 23.67 16.47
N GLU A 209 -13.98 22.41 16.86
CA GLU A 209 -14.42 21.94 18.17
C GLU A 209 -13.25 21.74 19.14
N LYS A 210 -13.44 22.06 20.43
CA LYS A 210 -12.51 21.71 21.51
C LYS A 210 -12.58 20.21 21.83
N ARG A 211 -11.54 19.68 22.49
CA ARG A 211 -11.40 18.26 22.87
C ARG A 211 -11.28 17.31 21.68
N ILE A 212 -10.88 17.78 20.52
CA ILE A 212 -10.62 16.96 19.34
C ILE A 212 -9.11 16.73 19.17
N LEU A 213 -8.32 17.78 19.24
CA LEU A 213 -6.87 17.69 19.12
C LEU A 213 -6.17 17.41 20.46
N PHE A 214 -6.83 17.68 21.57
CA PHE A 214 -6.35 17.46 22.92
C PHE A 214 -7.52 17.09 23.84
N VAL A 215 -7.26 16.22 24.82
CA VAL A 215 -8.25 15.94 25.88
C VAL A 215 -8.53 17.21 26.69
N GLU A 216 -7.50 18.01 26.95
CA GLU A 216 -7.60 19.25 27.71
C GLU A 216 -8.22 20.37 26.87
N PRO A 217 -9.43 20.89 27.21
CA PRO A 217 -10.12 21.90 26.40
C PRO A 217 -9.43 23.25 26.41
N ALA A 218 -8.59 23.55 27.41
CA ALA A 218 -7.85 24.81 27.50
C ALA A 218 -6.77 24.96 26.40
N LYS A 219 -6.30 23.83 25.83
CA LYS A 219 -5.34 23.84 24.71
C LYS A 219 -5.95 24.29 23.37
N GLY A 220 -7.28 24.44 23.31
CA GLY A 220 -7.97 25.04 22.16
C GLY A 220 -8.25 24.10 21.01
N THR A 221 -8.26 24.65 19.78
CA THR A 221 -8.71 24.00 18.55
C THR A 221 -7.63 23.96 17.47
N SER A 222 -6.39 24.28 17.79
CA SER A 222 -5.26 24.16 16.88
C SER A 222 -4.07 23.51 17.56
N ARG A 223 -3.29 22.74 16.77
CA ARG A 223 -2.10 22.04 17.24
C ARG A 223 -0.95 22.26 16.26
N ARG A 224 0.23 22.52 16.81
CA ARG A 224 1.51 22.49 16.10
C ARG A 224 2.36 21.44 16.77
N ASP A 225 2.99 20.58 15.99
CA ASP A 225 3.83 19.53 16.51
C ASP A 225 4.99 19.25 15.57
N GLY A 226 6.05 18.60 16.09
CA GLY A 226 7.20 18.18 15.33
C GLY A 226 7.86 16.97 15.97
N PHE A 227 8.26 16.02 15.16
CA PHE A 227 8.84 14.75 15.60
C PHE A 227 9.96 14.29 14.66
N ILE A 228 10.91 13.54 15.22
CA ILE A 228 11.96 12.86 14.44
C ILE A 228 11.77 11.37 14.65
N GLY A 229 11.28 10.67 13.62
CA GLY A 229 11.07 9.24 13.62
C GLY A 229 12.14 8.49 12.86
N LEU A 230 12.43 7.25 13.25
CA LEU A 230 13.33 6.35 12.52
C LEU A 230 12.49 5.36 11.70
N GLN A 231 12.43 5.56 10.37
CA GLN A 231 11.63 4.72 9.50
C GLN A 231 12.37 3.50 8.98
N GLU A 232 13.68 3.60 8.78
CA GLU A 232 14.54 2.47 8.45
C GLU A 232 15.83 2.55 9.25
N GLY A 233 16.29 1.39 9.70
CA GLY A 233 17.56 1.23 10.40
C GLY A 233 17.90 -0.25 10.38
N PHE A 234 18.57 -0.73 9.31
CA PHE A 234 18.81 -2.15 9.11
C PHE A 234 20.19 -2.47 8.53
N ILE A 235 20.55 -3.72 8.69
CA ILE A 235 21.69 -4.37 8.01
C ILE A 235 21.12 -5.46 7.12
N ASP A 236 21.51 -5.47 5.85
CA ASP A 236 21.24 -6.54 4.88
C ASP A 236 22.56 -7.25 4.56
N TYR A 237 22.59 -8.55 4.77
CA TYR A 237 23.76 -9.40 4.53
C TYR A 237 23.42 -10.45 3.49
N HIS A 238 24.15 -10.43 2.39
CA HIS A 238 24.10 -11.45 1.36
C HIS A 238 24.79 -12.73 1.84
N ILE A 239 23.99 -13.78 2.10
CA ILE A 239 24.50 -15.04 2.66
C ILE A 239 25.30 -15.81 1.60
N ARG A 240 24.68 -15.98 0.41
CA ARG A 240 25.27 -16.76 -0.68
C ARG A 240 24.56 -16.56 -2.02
N ASN A 241 25.27 -16.80 -3.10
CA ASN A 241 24.71 -17.13 -4.41
C ASN A 241 24.30 -18.60 -4.42
N VAL A 242 23.13 -18.90 -4.96
CA VAL A 242 22.57 -20.26 -5.01
C VAL A 242 22.78 -20.90 -6.38
N SER A 243 22.85 -20.09 -7.44
CA SER A 243 23.11 -20.51 -8.80
C SER A 243 24.00 -19.50 -9.54
N ASP A 244 24.52 -19.89 -10.70
CA ASP A 244 25.24 -18.99 -11.62
C ASP A 244 24.30 -17.98 -12.32
N ARG A 245 23.00 -18.05 -12.05
CA ARG A 245 21.96 -17.21 -12.65
C ARG A 245 21.39 -16.18 -11.68
N TYR A 246 22.20 -15.70 -10.73
CA TYR A 246 21.82 -14.65 -9.76
C TYR A 246 20.76 -15.06 -8.72
N ASP A 247 20.50 -16.35 -8.53
CA ASP A 247 19.71 -16.82 -7.40
C ASP A 247 20.53 -16.71 -6.12
N PHE A 248 19.90 -16.24 -5.06
CA PHE A 248 20.59 -15.88 -3.83
C PHE A 248 19.75 -16.11 -2.58
N ASP A 249 20.41 -16.03 -1.43
CA ASP A 249 19.82 -15.92 -0.11
C ASP A 249 20.43 -14.71 0.62
N SER A 250 19.56 -13.87 1.23
CA SER A 250 19.96 -12.72 2.05
C SER A 250 19.21 -12.68 3.36
N LEU A 251 19.84 -12.11 4.38
CA LEU A 251 19.28 -11.89 5.70
C LEU A 251 19.28 -10.39 6.00
N ARG A 252 18.12 -9.85 6.39
CA ARG A 252 18.00 -8.47 6.82
C ARG A 252 17.51 -8.40 8.26
N VAL A 253 18.17 -7.55 9.06
CA VAL A 253 17.87 -7.36 10.48
C VAL A 253 17.78 -5.88 10.80
N GLY A 254 16.74 -5.47 11.49
CA GLY A 254 16.51 -4.08 11.91
C GLY A 254 15.14 -3.56 11.53
N ILE A 255 14.96 -2.23 11.60
CA ILE A 255 13.73 -1.55 11.19
C ILE A 255 13.73 -1.48 9.66
N GLN A 256 12.81 -2.17 9.03
CA GLN A 256 12.82 -2.39 7.58
C GLN A 256 11.42 -2.33 6.97
N PRO A 257 11.29 -1.86 5.71
CA PRO A 257 10.02 -1.89 5.01
C PRO A 257 9.63 -3.33 4.66
N PHE A 258 8.35 -3.63 4.83
CA PHE A 258 7.78 -4.90 4.44
C PHE A 258 6.33 -4.74 3.99
N SER A 259 5.95 -5.49 2.96
CA SER A 259 4.56 -5.64 2.52
C SER A 259 4.26 -7.12 2.34
N THR A 260 3.09 -7.55 2.82
CA THR A 260 2.63 -8.94 2.67
C THR A 260 2.02 -9.25 1.32
N ASP A 261 1.64 -8.22 0.58
CA ASP A 261 1.00 -8.34 -0.74
C ASP A 261 1.38 -7.17 -1.65
N PHE A 262 0.92 -7.18 -2.91
CA PHE A 262 1.30 -6.20 -3.91
C PHE A 262 0.67 -4.80 -3.70
N ARG A 263 -0.43 -4.72 -2.95
CA ARG A 263 -1.23 -3.50 -2.81
C ARG A 263 -1.42 -3.02 -1.39
N GLY A 264 -0.79 -3.66 -0.41
CA GLY A 264 -0.83 -3.24 0.98
C GLY A 264 -2.15 -3.49 1.70
N PHE A 265 -2.88 -4.56 1.35
CA PHE A 265 -4.18 -4.84 1.95
C PHE A 265 -4.10 -5.38 3.38
N LEU A 266 -3.05 -6.13 3.73
CA LEU A 266 -2.98 -6.80 5.02
C LEU A 266 -1.97 -6.16 5.98
N PHE A 267 -0.71 -6.07 5.55
CA PHE A 267 0.36 -5.51 6.37
C PHE A 267 1.41 -4.84 5.49
N GLN A 268 1.53 -3.53 5.61
CA GLN A 268 2.54 -2.74 4.92
C GLN A 268 3.06 -1.65 5.86
N ASP A 269 4.26 -1.85 6.39
CA ASP A 269 4.88 -0.89 7.30
C ASP A 269 6.40 -1.08 7.39
N ASN A 270 7.06 -0.15 8.10
CA ASN A 270 8.46 -0.24 8.47
C ASN A 270 8.56 -0.69 9.93
N GLN A 271 8.92 -1.95 10.14
CA GLN A 271 8.90 -2.54 11.49
C GLN A 271 10.24 -3.18 11.84
N LEU A 272 10.51 -3.27 13.14
CA LEU A 272 11.69 -3.96 13.68
C LEU A 272 11.53 -5.46 13.46
N GLY A 273 12.50 -6.10 12.82
CA GLY A 273 12.41 -7.54 12.60
C GLY A 273 13.61 -8.17 11.93
N VAL A 274 13.45 -9.45 11.65
CA VAL A 274 14.39 -10.30 10.92
C VAL A 274 13.69 -10.85 9.70
N ARG A 275 14.32 -10.78 8.55
CA ARG A 275 13.80 -11.29 7.27
C ARG A 275 14.84 -12.09 6.53
N LEU A 276 14.54 -13.34 6.22
CA LEU A 276 15.26 -14.19 5.29
C LEU A 276 14.52 -14.19 3.95
N PHE A 277 15.21 -13.86 2.88
CA PHE A 277 14.60 -13.79 1.55
C PHE A 277 15.59 -14.17 0.46
N GLY A 278 15.04 -14.51 -0.68
CA GLY A 278 15.85 -14.90 -1.83
C GLY A 278 15.00 -15.31 -3.02
N ASN A 279 15.68 -15.78 -4.05
CA ASN A 279 15.07 -16.25 -5.28
C ASN A 279 15.64 -17.59 -5.74
N ARG A 280 14.91 -18.25 -6.65
CA ARG A 280 15.25 -19.56 -7.23
C ARG A 280 14.80 -19.61 -8.69
N ASP A 281 15.46 -20.51 -9.45
CA ASP A 281 15.16 -20.80 -10.84
C ASP A 281 15.18 -19.54 -11.72
N ASN A 282 16.30 -18.83 -11.69
CA ASN A 282 16.49 -17.58 -12.43
C ASN A 282 15.39 -16.55 -12.13
N ASN A 283 15.18 -16.31 -10.84
CA ASN A 283 14.18 -15.37 -10.31
C ASN A 283 12.71 -15.72 -10.61
N ARG A 284 12.40 -16.94 -11.06
CA ARG A 284 11.00 -17.37 -11.25
C ARG A 284 10.25 -17.55 -9.94
N TRP A 285 10.97 -18.00 -8.90
CA TRP A 285 10.45 -18.14 -7.56
C TRP A 285 11.16 -17.15 -6.64
N GLN A 286 10.39 -16.48 -5.82
CA GLN A 286 10.91 -15.62 -4.75
C GLN A 286 10.24 -16.01 -3.44
N TYR A 287 10.96 -15.88 -2.34
CA TYR A 287 10.41 -16.16 -1.02
C TYR A 287 10.80 -15.11 0.00
N ASN A 288 9.96 -14.96 1.03
CA ASN A 288 10.24 -14.21 2.25
C ASN A 288 9.79 -15.02 3.44
N LEU A 289 10.63 -15.10 4.46
CA LEU A 289 10.29 -15.55 5.80
C LEU A 289 10.67 -14.43 6.74
N ALA A 290 9.71 -13.89 7.49
CA ALA A 290 9.94 -12.72 8.32
C ALA A 290 9.27 -12.85 9.68
N ALA A 291 9.90 -12.24 10.69
CA ALA A 291 9.35 -12.07 12.02
C ALA A 291 9.56 -10.60 12.44
N PHE A 292 8.49 -9.93 12.79
CA PHE A 292 8.49 -8.53 13.17
C PHE A 292 7.93 -8.32 14.56
N TRP A 293 8.50 -7.35 15.29
CA TRP A 293 7.92 -6.68 16.44
C TRP A 293 7.36 -5.35 16.01
N ARG A 294 6.10 -5.07 16.35
CA ARG A 294 5.51 -3.79 16.05
C ARG A 294 6.04 -2.70 16.98
N LEU A 295 6.53 -1.62 16.36
CA LEU A 295 6.95 -0.41 17.06
C LEU A 295 5.73 0.45 17.40
N GLU A 296 5.81 1.23 18.45
CA GLU A 296 4.88 2.32 18.71
C GLU A 296 5.01 3.40 17.63
N LYS A 297 3.91 4.04 17.32
CA LYS A 297 3.86 5.20 16.42
C LYS A 297 3.69 6.48 17.21
N GLU A 298 4.40 7.52 16.81
CA GLU A 298 4.15 8.85 17.35
C GLU A 298 2.77 9.34 16.88
N THR A 299 2.00 9.86 17.82
CA THR A 299 0.58 10.19 17.71
C THR A 299 0.22 11.08 16.52
N ASN A 300 0.97 12.12 16.26
CA ASN A 300 0.60 13.22 15.36
C ASN A 300 1.21 13.08 13.96
N SER A 301 2.35 12.41 13.87
CA SER A 301 3.07 12.16 12.61
C SER A 301 2.84 10.75 12.05
N GLY A 302 2.50 9.78 12.91
CA GLY A 302 2.43 8.36 12.56
C GLY A 302 3.79 7.70 12.27
N LEU A 303 4.88 8.40 12.56
CA LEU A 303 6.23 7.87 12.41
C LEU A 303 6.57 6.87 13.52
N ASN A 304 7.51 5.97 13.26
CA ASN A 304 8.00 5.07 14.30
C ASN A 304 8.65 5.84 15.45
N ASP A 305 8.21 5.58 16.67
CA ASP A 305 8.80 6.12 17.89
C ASP A 305 9.67 5.05 18.54
N VAL A 306 10.98 5.10 18.27
CA VAL A 306 11.96 4.18 18.84
C VAL A 306 12.34 4.51 20.30
N THR A 307 11.79 5.57 20.87
CA THR A 307 12.00 5.96 22.27
C THR A 307 10.99 5.28 23.19
N GLN A 308 9.91 4.76 22.64
CA GLN A 308 8.89 4.01 23.37
C GLN A 308 9.26 2.53 23.46
N ARG A 309 8.60 1.83 24.39
CA ARG A 309 8.70 0.37 24.49
C ARG A 309 8.13 -0.25 23.20
N VAL A 310 8.77 -1.30 22.71
CA VAL A 310 8.23 -2.13 21.62
C VAL A 310 6.95 -2.81 22.09
N ARG A 311 5.93 -2.85 21.23
CA ARG A 311 4.62 -3.44 21.53
C ARG A 311 4.70 -4.95 21.74
N ASP A 312 3.84 -5.50 22.56
CA ASP A 312 3.68 -6.95 22.67
C ASP A 312 2.76 -7.48 21.53
N ASP A 313 3.09 -7.05 20.29
CA ASP A 313 2.38 -7.36 19.04
C ASP A 313 3.39 -7.84 17.99
N TYR A 314 3.26 -9.11 17.61
CA TYR A 314 4.23 -9.84 16.79
C TYR A 314 3.59 -10.28 15.48
N VAL A 315 4.32 -10.12 14.38
CA VAL A 315 3.86 -10.52 13.04
C VAL A 315 4.87 -11.48 12.41
N PHE A 316 4.44 -12.68 12.10
CA PHE A 316 5.23 -13.68 11.38
C PHE A 316 4.65 -13.84 9.99
N ALA A 317 5.49 -13.72 8.95
CA ALA A 317 5.06 -13.77 7.57
C ALA A 317 5.88 -14.76 6.74
N ALA A 318 5.20 -15.50 5.89
CA ALA A 318 5.80 -16.36 4.88
C ALA A 318 5.13 -16.10 3.53
N ASN A 319 5.90 -15.65 2.55
CA ASN A 319 5.45 -15.38 1.19
C ASN A 319 6.21 -16.23 0.20
N LEU A 320 5.50 -16.78 -0.78
CA LEU A 320 6.08 -17.46 -1.92
C LEU A 320 5.50 -16.86 -3.20
N TYR A 321 6.37 -16.30 -4.03
CA TYR A 321 6.00 -15.68 -5.31
C TYR A 321 6.41 -16.62 -6.45
N ARG A 322 5.59 -16.63 -7.49
CA ARG A 322 5.92 -17.26 -8.76
C ARG A 322 5.61 -16.33 -9.91
N GLN A 323 6.63 -15.98 -10.67
CA GLN A 323 6.50 -15.20 -11.89
C GLN A 323 5.92 -16.04 -13.03
N ASP A 324 5.25 -15.40 -13.96
CA ASP A 324 4.67 -16.02 -15.16
C ASP A 324 3.75 -17.21 -14.85
N PHE A 325 2.93 -17.08 -13.81
CA PHE A 325 1.98 -18.12 -13.39
C PHE A 325 0.63 -17.53 -12.96
N PRO A 326 -0.51 -18.11 -13.37
CA PRO A 326 -0.67 -19.26 -14.28
C PRO A 326 -0.44 -18.92 -15.76
N VAL A 327 -0.29 -17.62 -16.09
CA VAL A 327 -0.08 -17.14 -17.45
C VAL A 327 1.16 -16.22 -17.50
N LEU A 328 1.77 -16.12 -18.66
CA LEU A 328 2.91 -15.22 -18.90
C LEU A 328 2.52 -13.75 -18.59
N GLY A 329 3.35 -13.06 -17.83
CA GLY A 329 3.16 -11.67 -17.41
C GLY A 329 2.38 -11.50 -16.10
N LEU A 330 1.85 -12.57 -15.51
CA LEU A 330 1.18 -12.53 -14.20
C LEU A 330 2.09 -13.14 -13.13
N THR A 331 2.28 -12.42 -12.02
CA THR A 331 2.96 -12.91 -10.82
C THR A 331 1.92 -13.33 -9.79
N SER A 332 1.99 -14.57 -9.33
CA SER A 332 1.15 -15.13 -8.26
C SER A 332 1.93 -15.18 -6.96
N GLN A 333 1.25 -14.96 -5.85
CA GLN A 333 1.83 -15.02 -4.51
C GLN A 333 0.91 -15.79 -3.56
N GLY A 334 1.45 -16.81 -2.91
CA GLY A 334 0.85 -17.43 -1.72
C GLY A 334 1.41 -16.76 -0.47
N THR A 335 0.57 -16.43 0.49
CA THR A 335 0.93 -15.71 1.71
C THR A 335 0.30 -16.37 2.92
N VAL A 336 1.09 -16.55 3.99
CA VAL A 336 0.59 -16.92 5.32
C VAL A 336 1.17 -15.91 6.31
N VAL A 337 0.30 -15.29 7.09
CA VAL A 337 0.70 -14.33 8.12
C VAL A 337 0.04 -14.72 9.44
N TYR A 338 0.83 -14.76 10.50
CA TYR A 338 0.36 -14.96 11.86
C TYR A 338 0.62 -13.71 12.67
N ASN A 339 -0.43 -13.09 13.18
CA ASN A 339 -0.36 -11.98 14.12
C ASN A 339 -0.71 -12.46 15.52
N MET A 340 0.24 -12.33 16.42
CA MET A 340 0.12 -12.68 17.85
C MET A 340 0.16 -11.39 18.65
N ASN A 341 -0.95 -11.00 19.25
CA ASN A 341 -1.03 -9.83 20.12
C ASN A 341 -1.19 -10.26 21.58
N ARG A 342 -0.39 -9.68 22.46
CA ARG A 342 -0.33 -9.98 23.91
C ARG A 342 -0.35 -8.69 24.74
N GLU A 343 -1.25 -7.77 24.37
CA GLU A 343 -1.36 -6.46 25.01
C GLU A 343 -2.48 -6.39 26.06
N LYS A 344 -3.03 -7.53 26.50
CA LYS A 344 -4.09 -7.57 27.52
C LYS A 344 -3.62 -6.91 28.82
N GLY A 345 -4.42 -5.96 29.31
CA GLY A 345 -4.09 -5.19 30.52
C GLY A 345 -3.17 -3.98 30.28
N GLU A 346 -2.65 -3.79 29.09
CA GLU A 346 -1.92 -2.58 28.74
C GLU A 346 -2.87 -1.42 28.43
N THR A 347 -2.46 -0.23 28.79
CA THR A 347 -3.17 1.01 28.43
C THR A 347 -2.16 1.99 27.88
N GLN A 348 -2.37 2.42 26.65
CA GLN A 348 -1.57 3.46 26.03
C GLN A 348 -2.39 4.76 25.96
N VAL A 349 -1.77 5.84 26.40
CA VAL A 349 -2.32 7.19 26.28
C VAL A 349 -1.43 7.96 25.31
N ASP A 350 -2.05 8.56 24.31
CA ASP A 350 -1.33 9.30 23.30
C ASP A 350 -0.77 10.64 23.82
N THR A 351 0.09 11.28 23.03
CA THR A 351 0.71 12.57 23.35
C THR A 351 -0.32 13.68 23.61
N ASN A 352 -1.55 13.55 23.08
CA ASN A 352 -2.63 14.50 23.24
C ASN A 352 -3.55 14.20 24.43
N GLY A 353 -3.29 13.08 25.13
CA GLY A 353 -3.99 12.65 26.35
C GLY A 353 -5.16 11.70 26.12
N PHE A 354 -5.38 11.20 24.88
CA PHE A 354 -6.43 10.23 24.59
C PHE A 354 -5.97 8.79 24.83
N PRO A 355 -6.82 7.90 25.39
CA PRO A 355 -6.53 6.49 25.40
C PRO A 355 -6.67 5.92 23.98
N VAL A 356 -5.60 5.34 23.46
CA VAL A 356 -5.53 4.80 22.09
C VAL A 356 -5.47 3.28 22.06
N ARG A 357 -5.00 2.69 23.12
CA ARG A 357 -5.09 1.29 23.47
C ARG A 357 -5.63 1.24 24.88
N PRO A 358 -6.83 0.81 25.11
CA PRO A 358 -7.73 -0.01 24.31
C PRO A 358 -8.42 0.70 23.14
N ALA A 359 -9.10 -0.08 22.29
CA ALA A 359 -10.03 0.45 21.31
C ALA A 359 -11.17 1.21 21.99
N LEU A 360 -11.62 2.32 21.40
CA LEU A 360 -12.66 3.20 22.01
C LEU A 360 -14.07 2.74 21.65
N ILE A 361 -14.38 1.46 21.85
CA ILE A 361 -15.65 0.85 21.46
C ILE A 361 -16.08 -0.15 22.53
N GLY A 362 -17.37 -0.18 22.86
CA GLY A 362 -17.92 -1.15 23.79
C GLY A 362 -17.17 -1.13 25.13
N ASN A 363 -16.67 -2.26 25.55
CA ASN A 363 -15.83 -2.38 26.73
C ASN A 363 -14.39 -1.92 26.41
N LEU A 364 -14.00 -0.80 26.97
CA LEU A 364 -12.70 -0.14 26.72
C LEU A 364 -11.55 -0.87 27.44
N ARG A 365 -11.11 -1.99 26.91
CA ARG A 365 -9.95 -2.73 27.39
C ARG A 365 -9.18 -3.39 26.26
N THR A 366 -7.88 -3.54 26.46
CA THR A 366 -7.01 -4.29 25.57
C THR A 366 -7.25 -5.79 25.70
N ARG A 367 -6.97 -6.53 24.64
CA ARG A 367 -7.22 -7.95 24.51
C ARG A 367 -5.99 -8.65 23.99
N ASP A 368 -5.89 -9.95 24.31
CA ASP A 368 -4.98 -10.86 23.63
C ASP A 368 -5.71 -11.52 22.48
N TYR A 369 -5.05 -11.67 21.33
CA TYR A 369 -5.60 -12.41 20.21
C TYR A 369 -4.53 -13.09 19.37
N ASP A 370 -4.95 -14.15 18.68
CA ASP A 370 -4.21 -14.89 17.69
C ASP A 370 -4.97 -14.86 16.37
N ALA A 371 -4.34 -14.36 15.31
CA ALA A 371 -4.96 -14.24 14.00
C ALA A 371 -4.04 -14.79 12.90
N VAL A 372 -4.53 -15.78 12.15
CA VAL A 372 -3.83 -16.38 11.01
C VAL A 372 -4.54 -15.98 9.73
N TYR A 373 -3.80 -15.33 8.85
CA TYR A 373 -4.26 -14.92 7.52
C TYR A 373 -3.62 -15.84 6.48
N VAL A 374 -4.44 -16.47 5.65
CA VAL A 374 -3.99 -17.26 4.50
C VAL A 374 -4.46 -16.56 3.25
N GLY A 375 -3.55 -16.16 2.39
CA GLY A 375 -3.83 -15.32 1.24
C GLY A 375 -3.29 -15.84 -0.08
N TYR A 376 -3.98 -15.47 -1.14
CA TYR A 376 -3.53 -15.55 -2.52
C TYR A 376 -3.61 -14.17 -3.15
N ASN A 377 -2.50 -13.73 -3.75
CA ASN A 377 -2.41 -12.46 -4.42
C ASN A 377 -1.88 -12.67 -5.84
N ALA A 378 -2.33 -11.85 -6.77
CA ALA A 378 -1.85 -11.83 -8.14
C ALA A 378 -1.73 -10.39 -8.64
N ASP A 379 -0.64 -10.08 -9.33
CA ASP A 379 -0.44 -8.78 -9.97
C ASP A 379 0.32 -8.95 -11.28
N GLY A 380 -0.06 -8.20 -12.31
CA GLY A 380 0.58 -8.23 -13.60
C GLY A 380 -0.40 -8.04 -14.75
N HIS A 381 -0.10 -8.65 -15.90
CA HIS A 381 -0.93 -8.51 -17.08
C HIS A 381 -1.02 -9.83 -17.86
N PHE A 382 -2.09 -9.96 -18.61
CA PHE A 382 -2.25 -10.98 -19.64
C PHE A 382 -2.89 -10.34 -20.89
N ASN A 383 -2.22 -10.46 -22.02
CA ASN A 383 -2.57 -9.71 -23.23
C ASN A 383 -2.64 -8.19 -22.95
N LYS A 384 -3.81 -7.58 -23.15
CA LYS A 384 -4.06 -6.14 -22.96
C LYS A 384 -4.65 -5.80 -21.59
N VAL A 385 -4.96 -6.80 -20.77
CA VAL A 385 -5.60 -6.58 -19.47
C VAL A 385 -4.55 -6.64 -18.37
N ASN A 386 -4.43 -5.59 -17.59
CA ASN A 386 -3.73 -5.61 -16.32
C ASN A 386 -4.68 -6.11 -15.25
N LEU A 387 -4.20 -6.91 -14.32
CA LEU A 387 -4.99 -7.47 -13.24
C LEU A 387 -4.21 -7.39 -11.93
N THR A 388 -4.86 -6.84 -10.92
CA THR A 388 -4.48 -7.04 -9.53
C THR A 388 -5.62 -7.75 -8.82
N ALA A 389 -5.33 -8.79 -8.06
CA ALA A 389 -6.32 -9.53 -7.27
C ALA A 389 -5.70 -9.99 -5.96
N SER A 390 -6.48 -9.94 -4.88
CA SER A 390 -6.08 -10.41 -3.56
C SER A 390 -7.26 -11.08 -2.86
N ALA A 391 -7.01 -12.17 -2.15
CA ALA A 391 -8.00 -12.82 -1.31
C ALA A 391 -7.34 -13.35 -0.04
N TYR A 392 -7.99 -13.14 1.12
CA TYR A 392 -7.52 -13.59 2.42
C TYR A 392 -8.62 -14.29 3.19
N LEU A 393 -8.29 -15.42 3.78
CA LEU A 393 -9.06 -16.07 4.81
C LEU A 393 -8.41 -15.76 6.16
N LEU A 394 -9.17 -15.27 7.11
CA LEU A 394 -8.75 -15.01 8.48
C LEU A 394 -9.38 -16.04 9.41
N LEU A 395 -8.53 -16.71 10.18
CA LEU A 395 -8.91 -17.63 11.24
C LEU A 395 -8.18 -17.24 12.53
N GLY A 396 -8.88 -17.21 13.66
CA GLY A 396 -8.25 -16.80 14.89
C GLY A 396 -9.09 -17.02 16.14
N ARG A 397 -8.54 -16.53 17.24
CA ARG A 397 -9.19 -16.48 18.56
C ARG A 397 -8.93 -15.09 19.14
N ASN A 398 -9.95 -14.50 19.68
CA ASN A 398 -9.90 -13.26 20.43
C ASN A 398 -10.32 -13.54 21.88
N GLU A 399 -9.49 -13.16 22.83
CA GLU A 399 -9.85 -13.21 24.24
C GLU A 399 -10.61 -11.95 24.62
N ASP A 400 -11.65 -12.08 25.43
CA ASP A 400 -12.46 -10.96 25.91
C ASP A 400 -13.07 -10.10 24.77
N ASN A 401 -13.96 -10.70 23.99
CA ASN A 401 -14.77 -9.95 23.01
C ASN A 401 -15.36 -8.68 23.63
N ILE A 402 -15.30 -7.56 22.90
CA ILE A 402 -15.67 -6.22 23.42
C ILE A 402 -17.15 -6.07 23.81
N PHE A 403 -18.04 -6.94 23.35
CA PHE A 403 -19.47 -6.90 23.67
C PHE A 403 -19.87 -7.93 24.71
N THR A 404 -19.20 -9.10 24.74
CA THR A 404 -19.64 -10.23 25.57
C THR A 404 -18.71 -10.52 26.75
N ASP A 405 -17.51 -9.95 26.79
CA ASP A 405 -16.46 -10.28 27.77
C ASP A 405 -16.08 -11.77 27.78
N LYS A 406 -16.23 -12.46 26.66
CA LYS A 406 -15.93 -13.88 26.52
C LYS A 406 -14.97 -14.11 25.35
N ASP A 407 -14.32 -15.24 25.39
CA ASP A 407 -13.51 -15.71 24.27
C ASP A 407 -14.39 -15.96 23.06
N SER A 408 -13.92 -15.53 21.90
CA SER A 408 -14.57 -15.70 20.62
C SER A 408 -13.65 -16.31 19.55
N GLN A 409 -14.24 -16.94 18.55
CA GLN A 409 -13.52 -17.41 17.37
C GLN A 409 -13.58 -16.33 16.29
N VAL A 410 -12.46 -16.07 15.64
CA VAL A 410 -12.42 -15.15 14.49
C VAL A 410 -12.47 -15.95 13.19
N ARG A 411 -13.41 -15.61 12.29
CA ARG A 411 -13.59 -16.25 10.99
C ARG A 411 -14.03 -15.22 9.97
N ALA A 412 -13.10 -14.65 9.24
CA ALA A 412 -13.40 -13.57 8.33
C ALA A 412 -12.78 -13.77 6.94
N PHE A 413 -13.25 -13.02 5.96
CA PHE A 413 -12.82 -13.12 4.58
C PHE A 413 -12.67 -11.75 3.95
N PHE A 414 -11.65 -11.60 3.11
CA PHE A 414 -11.40 -10.40 2.29
C PHE A 414 -11.13 -10.80 0.84
N ALA A 415 -11.61 -10.00 -0.09
CA ALA A 415 -11.24 -10.09 -1.50
C ALA A 415 -11.21 -8.71 -2.14
N ALA A 416 -10.22 -8.48 -3.01
CA ALA A 416 -10.11 -7.29 -3.83
C ALA A 416 -9.69 -7.66 -5.24
N VAL A 417 -10.22 -6.93 -6.24
CA VAL A 417 -9.88 -7.12 -7.65
C VAL A 417 -9.91 -5.80 -8.37
N GLU A 418 -8.88 -5.54 -9.17
CA GLU A 418 -8.80 -4.35 -10.03
C GLU A 418 -8.25 -4.74 -11.41
N PRO A 419 -9.10 -5.11 -12.38
CA PRO A 419 -8.73 -5.18 -13.78
C PRO A 419 -8.61 -3.77 -14.37
N SER A 420 -7.64 -3.58 -15.25
CA SER A 420 -7.51 -2.34 -16.03
C SER A 420 -7.03 -2.62 -17.44
N MET A 421 -7.31 -1.67 -18.34
CA MET A 421 -6.90 -1.75 -19.74
C MET A 421 -6.40 -0.39 -20.21
N ASP A 422 -5.31 -0.42 -20.97
CA ASP A 422 -4.70 0.76 -21.55
C ASP A 422 -5.18 0.96 -23.00
N PHE A 423 -5.67 2.16 -23.27
CA PHE A 423 -6.10 2.63 -24.58
C PHE A 423 -5.29 3.89 -24.94
N ASP A 424 -4.12 3.68 -25.51
CA ASP A 424 -3.18 4.75 -25.86
C ASP A 424 -2.80 5.59 -24.62
N TRP A 425 -3.29 6.83 -24.53
CA TRP A 425 -3.04 7.75 -23.41
C TRP A 425 -4.07 7.63 -22.26
N THR A 426 -4.98 6.69 -22.33
CA THR A 426 -6.06 6.48 -21.34
C THR A 426 -5.96 5.08 -20.74
N ARG A 427 -5.99 4.99 -19.42
CA ARG A 427 -6.20 3.73 -18.69
C ARG A 427 -7.58 3.74 -18.05
N ILE A 428 -8.35 2.69 -18.27
CA ILE A 428 -9.64 2.47 -17.58
C ILE A 428 -9.47 1.35 -16.56
N ARG A 429 -10.02 1.55 -15.37
CA ARG A 429 -9.98 0.59 -14.24
C ARG A 429 -11.39 0.32 -13.76
N LEU A 430 -11.61 -0.92 -13.29
CA LEU A 430 -12.76 -1.30 -12.49
C LEU A 430 -12.22 -1.84 -11.16
N SER A 431 -12.83 -1.45 -10.05
CA SER A 431 -12.38 -1.86 -8.73
C SER A 431 -13.51 -2.51 -7.96
N GLY A 432 -13.23 -3.65 -7.34
CA GLY A 432 -14.14 -4.35 -6.44
C GLY A 432 -13.44 -4.74 -5.16
N VAL A 433 -14.05 -4.46 -4.01
CA VAL A 433 -13.56 -4.87 -2.69
C VAL A 433 -14.69 -5.46 -1.88
N PHE A 434 -14.39 -6.54 -1.21
CA PHE A 434 -15.25 -7.18 -0.23
C PHE A 434 -14.47 -7.49 1.03
N ALA A 435 -14.92 -6.97 2.16
CA ALA A 435 -14.47 -7.37 3.48
C ALA A 435 -15.67 -7.82 4.29
N SER A 436 -15.61 -9.01 4.88
CA SER A 436 -16.69 -9.49 5.72
C SER A 436 -16.86 -8.62 6.96
N GLY A 437 -18.11 -8.42 7.39
CA GLY A 437 -18.48 -7.74 8.62
C GLY A 437 -19.09 -8.71 9.62
N ASP A 438 -19.13 -8.29 10.85
CA ASP A 438 -19.75 -9.06 11.93
C ASP A 438 -21.28 -8.84 11.94
N LYS A 439 -21.99 -9.96 11.90
CA LYS A 439 -23.46 -9.98 11.80
C LYS A 439 -24.18 -10.08 13.14
N ASP A 440 -23.48 -10.51 14.19
CA ASP A 440 -24.02 -10.66 15.54
C ASP A 440 -22.89 -10.45 16.57
N PRO A 441 -22.72 -9.21 17.06
CA PRO A 441 -21.63 -8.88 18.00
C PRO A 441 -21.77 -9.58 19.37
N TYR A 442 -22.90 -10.21 19.66
CA TYR A 442 -23.17 -10.88 20.93
C TYR A 442 -23.01 -12.40 20.88
N ASP A 443 -22.71 -12.98 19.73
CA ASP A 443 -22.42 -14.40 19.63
C ASP A 443 -20.94 -14.70 20.00
N ASN A 444 -20.46 -15.90 19.78
CA ASN A 444 -19.10 -16.33 20.08
C ASN A 444 -18.19 -16.38 18.85
N THR A 445 -18.59 -15.74 17.74
CA THR A 445 -17.87 -15.77 16.48
C THR A 445 -17.78 -14.37 15.88
N GLU A 446 -16.60 -13.81 15.80
CA GLU A 446 -16.33 -12.53 15.16
C GLU A 446 -16.05 -12.74 13.67
N THR A 447 -16.85 -12.14 12.81
CA THR A 447 -16.77 -12.33 11.35
C THR A 447 -16.32 -11.09 10.57
N GLY A 448 -15.94 -10.02 11.26
CA GLY A 448 -15.41 -8.81 10.65
C GLY A 448 -13.94 -8.99 10.25
N PHE A 449 -13.64 -8.84 8.95
CA PHE A 449 -12.24 -8.82 8.51
C PHE A 449 -11.58 -7.51 8.94
N ASP A 450 -10.46 -7.61 9.61
CA ASP A 450 -9.60 -6.47 9.90
C ASP A 450 -8.14 -6.83 9.58
N ALA A 451 -7.46 -5.93 8.87
CA ALA A 451 -6.05 -6.07 8.54
C ALA A 451 -5.17 -5.75 9.75
N ILE A 452 -3.90 -6.13 9.69
CA ILE A 452 -2.93 -5.84 10.74
C ILE A 452 -2.54 -4.36 10.70
N PHE A 453 -2.06 -3.89 9.55
CA PHE A 453 -1.71 -2.49 9.30
C PHE A 453 -1.66 -2.23 7.80
N GLU A 454 -2.79 -1.91 7.23
CA GLU A 454 -2.97 -1.75 5.79
C GLU A 454 -2.60 -0.36 5.28
N ASN A 455 -2.23 -0.31 4.01
CA ASN A 455 -2.06 0.91 3.21
C ASN A 455 -2.53 0.62 1.77
N PRO A 456 -3.85 0.44 1.56
CA PRO A 456 -4.39 -0.12 0.33
C PRO A 456 -4.22 0.81 -0.86
N LEU A 457 -3.72 0.26 -1.98
CA LEU A 457 -3.51 0.94 -3.26
C LEU A 457 -4.51 0.43 -4.30
N ILE A 458 -5.79 0.76 -4.14
CA ILE A 458 -6.89 0.34 -5.00
C ILE A 458 -7.96 1.44 -5.11
N ALA A 459 -8.79 1.43 -6.15
CA ALA A 459 -9.96 2.30 -6.32
C ALA A 459 -9.66 3.80 -6.18
N GLY A 460 -8.47 4.24 -6.62
CA GLY A 460 -8.03 5.62 -6.48
C GLY A 460 -7.71 6.02 -5.05
N ALA A 461 -7.18 5.09 -4.23
CA ALA A 461 -6.89 5.27 -2.80
C ALA A 461 -6.16 6.57 -2.45
N ASP A 462 -5.25 7.04 -3.31
CA ASP A 462 -4.51 8.30 -3.11
C ASP A 462 -5.40 9.54 -3.05
N THR A 463 -6.62 9.47 -3.59
CA THR A 463 -7.55 10.58 -3.71
C THR A 463 -8.92 10.29 -3.15
N SER A 464 -9.30 9.02 -3.00
CA SER A 464 -10.58 8.59 -2.44
C SER A 464 -10.85 9.24 -1.09
N TYR A 465 -12.05 9.75 -0.89
CA TYR A 465 -12.47 10.28 0.40
C TYR A 465 -12.50 9.18 1.45
N TRP A 466 -13.22 8.08 1.17
CA TRP A 466 -13.44 7.02 2.14
C TRP A 466 -12.16 6.29 2.54
N ILE A 467 -11.33 5.93 1.56
CA ILE A 467 -10.11 5.15 1.81
C ILE A 467 -9.08 5.98 2.58
N ARG A 468 -8.98 7.29 2.28
CA ARG A 468 -7.98 8.17 2.89
C ARG A 468 -8.37 8.71 4.26
N GLN A 469 -9.67 8.93 4.53
CA GLN A 469 -10.09 9.55 5.78
C GLN A 469 -10.33 8.51 6.87
N GLY A 470 -9.75 8.72 8.04
CA GLY A 470 -10.04 7.92 9.24
C GLY A 470 -11.33 8.36 9.89
N ILE A 471 -12.48 7.95 9.36
CA ILE A 471 -13.80 8.39 9.84
C ILE A 471 -14.12 7.70 11.17
N PRO A 472 -14.24 8.43 12.29
CA PRO A 472 -14.52 7.85 13.59
C PRO A 472 -16.00 7.51 13.72
N LEU A 473 -16.31 6.40 14.41
CA LEU A 473 -17.70 6.00 14.67
C LEU A 473 -18.32 6.72 15.87
N ILE A 474 -17.57 6.82 16.96
CA ILE A 474 -18.02 7.42 18.23
C ILE A 474 -16.90 8.27 18.84
N GLY A 475 -17.28 9.07 19.84
CA GLY A 475 -16.41 10.06 20.46
C GLY A 475 -15.13 9.54 21.06
N GLY A 476 -14.23 10.45 21.30
CA GLY A 476 -12.87 10.23 21.78
C GLY A 476 -11.93 9.80 20.67
N GLY A 477 -10.78 9.65 20.76
CA GLY A 477 -9.83 9.22 19.76
C GLY A 477 -9.42 10.32 18.79
N ARG A 478 -8.63 9.93 17.84
CA ARG A 478 -7.93 10.82 16.91
C ARG A 478 -8.80 11.19 15.73
N ALA A 479 -9.78 12.04 15.99
CA ALA A 479 -10.69 12.53 14.95
C ALA A 479 -9.96 13.32 13.84
N VAL A 480 -8.75 13.83 14.11
CA VAL A 480 -7.91 14.55 13.15
C VAL A 480 -6.53 13.90 13.13
N SER A 481 -6.36 12.91 12.28
CA SER A 481 -5.07 12.27 12.03
C SER A 481 -4.33 12.98 10.90
N LEU A 482 -3.04 13.21 11.07
CA LEU A 482 -2.14 13.69 10.02
C LEU A 482 -1.50 12.55 9.25
N ASN A 483 -1.69 11.34 9.68
CA ASN A 483 -1.21 10.17 9.00
C ASN A 483 -2.11 9.86 7.80
N GLY A 484 -1.54 9.71 6.62
CA GLY A 484 -2.25 9.30 5.41
C GLY A 484 -2.64 7.82 5.38
N ARG A 485 -2.32 7.05 6.41
CA ARG A 485 -2.63 5.62 6.51
C ARG A 485 -3.97 5.43 7.19
N ASN A 486 -5.00 5.45 6.41
CA ASN A 486 -6.34 5.10 6.86
C ASN A 486 -6.67 3.72 6.32
N GLY A 487 -7.17 2.85 7.17
CA GLY A 487 -7.57 1.52 6.74
C GLY A 487 -8.63 1.57 5.65
N LEU A 488 -8.58 0.63 4.72
CA LEU A 488 -9.63 0.41 3.73
C LEU A 488 -10.96 0.09 4.41
N LEU A 489 -10.89 -0.60 5.54
CA LEU A 489 -12.05 -1.04 6.28
C LEU A 489 -12.46 0.01 7.32
N PRO A 490 -13.76 0.25 7.53
CA PRO A 490 -14.25 1.16 8.53
C PRO A 490 -13.99 0.59 9.93
N SER A 491 -12.79 0.80 10.44
CA SER A 491 -12.40 0.33 11.76
C SER A 491 -13.19 1.02 12.85
N LEU A 492 -13.64 0.26 13.82
CA LEU A 492 -14.32 0.78 15.00
C LEU A 492 -13.33 1.28 16.07
N ARG A 493 -12.04 1.32 15.82
CA ARG A 493 -11.02 1.88 16.73
C ARG A 493 -10.62 3.28 16.31
N SER A 494 -9.99 3.96 17.25
CA SER A 494 -9.53 5.34 17.04
C SER A 494 -8.38 5.42 16.04
N SER A 495 -7.48 4.44 16.00
CA SER A 495 -6.32 4.40 15.14
C SER A 495 -5.74 3.00 15.05
N LYS A 496 -5.32 2.59 13.86
CA LYS A 496 -4.56 1.35 13.66
C LYS A 496 -3.09 1.49 14.06
N GLU A 497 -2.56 2.69 14.04
CA GLU A 497 -1.17 2.92 14.40
C GLU A 497 -0.87 2.55 15.85
N GLU A 498 -1.78 2.88 16.77
CA GLU A 498 -1.61 2.63 18.20
C GLU A 498 -2.64 1.67 18.78
N GLY A 499 -3.74 1.39 18.06
CA GLY A 499 -4.81 0.49 18.48
C GLY A 499 -4.56 -0.97 18.15
N GLN A 500 -5.54 -1.81 18.48
CA GLN A 500 -5.59 -3.24 18.18
C GLN A 500 -6.54 -3.54 17.02
N SER A 501 -6.45 -4.73 16.42
CA SER A 501 -7.39 -5.18 15.41
C SER A 501 -8.80 -5.35 15.99
N ASN A 502 -9.82 -5.04 15.18
CA ASN A 502 -11.22 -5.13 15.56
C ASN A 502 -11.97 -6.08 14.63
N PHE A 503 -12.27 -7.26 15.10
CA PHE A 503 -12.95 -8.31 14.33
C PHE A 503 -14.49 -8.24 14.42
N THR A 504 -15.04 -7.27 15.18
CA THR A 504 -16.46 -6.98 15.26
C THR A 504 -16.89 -5.77 14.41
N ASN A 505 -16.10 -5.43 13.38
CA ASN A 505 -16.37 -4.32 12.49
C ASN A 505 -17.51 -4.63 11.49
N PRO A 506 -18.14 -3.61 10.88
CA PRO A 506 -19.26 -3.82 9.97
C PRO A 506 -18.86 -4.39 8.60
N GLY A 507 -17.56 -4.49 8.28
CA GLY A 507 -17.10 -4.86 6.95
C GLY A 507 -17.41 -3.81 5.88
N LEU A 508 -16.96 -4.08 4.64
CA LEU A 508 -17.07 -3.14 3.53
C LEU A 508 -17.32 -3.88 2.21
N ILE A 509 -18.20 -3.33 1.40
CA ILE A 509 -18.35 -3.65 -0.03
C ILE A 509 -18.08 -2.36 -0.80
N LEU A 510 -17.19 -2.42 -1.79
CA LEU A 510 -16.90 -1.31 -2.70
C LEU A 510 -16.97 -1.80 -4.14
N ALA A 511 -17.68 -1.04 -4.98
CA ALA A 511 -17.64 -1.18 -6.43
C ALA A 511 -17.31 0.16 -7.05
N GLY A 512 -16.27 0.20 -7.89
CA GLY A 512 -15.77 1.44 -8.44
C GLY A 512 -15.30 1.35 -9.88
N ALA A 513 -15.19 2.51 -10.50
CA ALA A 513 -14.57 2.70 -11.80
C ALA A 513 -13.65 3.92 -11.77
N GLY A 514 -12.57 3.85 -12.51
CA GLY A 514 -11.60 4.95 -12.61
C GLY A 514 -11.02 5.07 -14.00
N ALA A 515 -10.48 6.26 -14.29
CA ALA A 515 -9.75 6.53 -15.51
C ALA A 515 -8.52 7.38 -15.20
N ASP A 516 -7.39 7.01 -15.80
CA ASP A 516 -6.17 7.82 -15.82
C ASP A 516 -5.93 8.31 -17.24
N LEU A 517 -5.73 9.60 -17.38
CA LEU A 517 -5.60 10.30 -18.66
C LEU A 517 -4.23 10.99 -18.69
N ASP A 518 -3.30 10.49 -19.48
CA ASP A 518 -1.99 11.11 -19.72
C ASP A 518 -2.14 12.19 -20.81
N LEU A 519 -2.61 13.40 -20.42
CA LEU A 519 -2.91 14.50 -21.34
C LEU A 519 -1.65 15.04 -22.03
N THR A 520 -0.55 15.11 -21.28
CA THR A 520 0.80 15.40 -21.78
C THR A 520 1.80 14.53 -21.02
N PRO A 521 3.07 14.45 -21.45
CA PRO A 521 4.10 13.73 -20.67
C PRO A 521 4.25 14.24 -19.24
N GLU A 522 3.89 15.51 -18.99
CA GLU A 522 4.01 16.17 -17.69
C GLU A 522 2.73 16.12 -16.87
N LEU A 523 1.55 15.98 -17.50
CA LEU A 523 0.26 16.12 -16.85
C LEU A 523 -0.60 14.88 -17.00
N ARG A 524 -0.92 14.24 -15.86
CA ARG A 524 -1.90 13.16 -15.74
C ARG A 524 -3.12 13.64 -14.96
N LEU A 525 -4.31 13.32 -15.45
CA LEU A 525 -5.55 13.39 -14.68
C LEU A 525 -5.97 11.99 -14.25
N SER A 526 -6.42 11.85 -12.99
CA SER A 526 -6.99 10.61 -12.46
C SER A 526 -8.40 10.90 -11.96
N LEU A 527 -9.37 10.11 -12.40
CA LEU A 527 -10.78 10.24 -12.04
C LEU A 527 -11.25 8.92 -11.43
N ASN A 528 -12.02 8.97 -10.33
CA ASN A 528 -12.57 7.78 -9.69
C ASN A 528 -14.00 8.03 -9.22
N ALA A 529 -14.82 6.99 -9.32
CA ALA A 529 -16.18 6.96 -8.79
C ALA A 529 -16.38 5.60 -8.11
N ASN A 530 -16.56 5.60 -6.80
CA ASN A 530 -16.75 4.40 -6.00
C ASN A 530 -18.09 4.49 -5.29
N HIS A 531 -18.84 3.40 -5.26
CA HIS A 531 -20.01 3.23 -4.39
C HIS A 531 -19.70 2.24 -3.29
N LEU A 532 -20.09 2.56 -2.06
CA LEU A 532 -19.70 1.83 -0.86
C LEU A 532 -20.91 1.43 -0.02
N TRP A 533 -20.82 0.23 0.58
CA TRP A 533 -21.81 -0.29 1.51
C TRP A 533 -21.13 -0.98 2.68
N PHE A 534 -21.74 -0.90 3.87
CA PHE A 534 -21.45 -1.82 4.96
C PHE A 534 -21.88 -3.24 4.58
N HIS A 535 -21.09 -4.25 4.96
CA HIS A 535 -21.50 -5.63 4.77
C HIS A 535 -22.61 -6.01 5.77
N HIS A 536 -22.43 -5.66 7.04
CA HIS A 536 -23.40 -5.77 8.12
C HIS A 536 -23.44 -4.48 8.95
N THR A 537 -24.57 -4.20 9.61
CA THR A 537 -24.71 -3.00 10.45
C THR A 537 -25.00 -3.31 11.92
N ASP A 538 -25.12 -4.59 12.27
CA ASP A 538 -25.47 -5.08 13.61
C ASP A 538 -24.51 -4.55 14.69
N SER A 539 -23.20 -4.55 14.44
CA SER A 539 -22.20 -3.99 15.35
C SER A 539 -22.34 -2.47 15.52
N LEU A 540 -22.72 -1.76 14.46
CA LEU A 540 -22.99 -0.32 14.50
C LEU A 540 -24.24 -0.01 15.32
N GLU A 541 -25.31 -0.78 15.12
CA GLU A 541 -26.56 -0.67 15.86
C GLU A 541 -26.33 -0.91 17.36
N ALA A 542 -25.57 -1.94 17.71
CA ALA A 542 -25.21 -2.24 19.09
C ALA A 542 -24.42 -1.09 19.76
N LEU A 543 -23.43 -0.54 19.07
CA LEU A 543 -22.60 0.55 19.60
C LEU A 543 -23.35 1.87 19.72
N ARG A 544 -24.21 2.16 18.79
CA ARG A 544 -25.02 3.38 18.76
C ARG A 544 -26.27 3.27 19.65
N MET A 545 -26.61 2.07 20.13
CA MET A 545 -27.90 1.78 20.77
C MET A 545 -29.06 2.28 19.91
N GLN A 546 -28.96 2.10 18.61
CA GLN A 546 -29.87 2.61 17.59
C GLN A 546 -30.29 1.44 16.72
N GLY A 547 -31.57 1.26 16.49
CA GLY A 547 -32.07 0.26 15.56
C GLY A 547 -32.07 0.77 14.12
N ALA A 548 -32.00 -0.16 13.16
CA ALA A 548 -32.21 0.06 11.74
C ALA A 548 -31.23 1.10 11.11
N ILE A 549 -29.94 0.83 11.18
CA ILE A 549 -28.93 1.55 10.41
C ILE A 549 -28.87 0.98 8.99
N GLY A 550 -29.03 1.84 7.99
CA GLY A 550 -28.92 1.46 6.58
C GLY A 550 -27.51 0.97 6.21
N ARG A 551 -27.40 0.19 5.13
CA ARG A 551 -26.09 -0.33 4.66
C ARG A 551 -25.41 0.60 3.67
N ASP A 552 -26.11 1.54 3.04
CA ASP A 552 -25.57 2.42 2.01
C ASP A 552 -24.69 3.51 2.63
N ILE A 553 -23.38 3.43 2.39
CA ILE A 553 -22.41 4.46 2.79
C ILE A 553 -22.49 5.65 1.83
N GLY A 554 -22.66 5.39 0.53
CA GLY A 554 -22.83 6.41 -0.48
C GLY A 554 -21.79 6.38 -1.60
N TRP A 555 -21.73 7.50 -2.35
CA TRP A 555 -20.81 7.70 -3.47
C TRP A 555 -19.59 8.50 -3.06
N ASP A 556 -18.40 7.95 -3.31
CA ASP A 556 -17.10 8.62 -3.19
C ASP A 556 -16.59 8.96 -4.60
N LEU A 557 -16.64 10.23 -4.95
CA LEU A 557 -16.16 10.75 -6.22
C LEU A 557 -14.87 11.52 -6.01
N SER A 558 -13.84 11.23 -6.80
CA SER A 558 -12.56 11.93 -6.70
C SER A 558 -11.90 12.20 -8.04
N ALA A 559 -11.10 13.28 -8.06
CA ALA A 559 -10.30 13.70 -9.20
C ALA A 559 -8.95 14.22 -8.73
N ALA A 560 -7.88 13.93 -9.48
CA ALA A 560 -6.54 14.43 -9.21
C ALA A 560 -5.85 14.87 -10.49
N ALA A 561 -5.14 16.00 -10.44
CA ALA A 561 -4.16 16.42 -11.43
C ALA A 561 -2.76 16.20 -10.86
N ILE A 562 -1.93 15.43 -11.57
CA ILE A 562 -0.55 15.13 -11.22
C ILE A 562 0.33 15.77 -12.27
N TYR A 563 1.18 16.72 -11.84
CA TYR A 563 2.04 17.48 -12.73
C TYR A 563 3.52 17.26 -12.39
N ARG A 564 4.30 16.89 -13.43
CA ARG A 564 5.76 16.74 -13.37
C ARG A 564 6.37 17.72 -14.36
N PRO A 565 7.02 18.82 -13.90
CA PRO A 565 7.61 19.81 -14.79
C PRO A 565 8.65 19.20 -15.73
N GLY A 566 8.56 19.49 -17.04
CA GLY A 566 9.46 18.89 -18.05
C GLY A 566 10.92 19.30 -17.93
N PHE A 567 11.20 20.44 -17.27
CA PHE A 567 12.57 20.93 -17.05
C PHE A 567 13.27 20.31 -15.84
N ILE A 568 12.53 19.65 -14.92
CA ILE A 568 13.07 18.99 -13.75
C ILE A 568 12.16 17.84 -13.29
N GLN A 569 12.67 16.63 -13.26
CA GLN A 569 11.89 15.44 -12.90
C GLN A 569 11.81 15.17 -11.40
N ASN A 570 12.55 15.93 -10.61
CA ASN A 570 12.60 15.79 -9.15
C ASN A 570 11.38 16.39 -8.43
N PHE A 571 10.56 17.17 -9.12
CA PHE A 571 9.34 17.74 -8.58
C PHE A 571 8.11 16.98 -9.07
N VAL A 572 7.22 16.67 -8.14
CA VAL A 572 5.89 16.15 -8.44
C VAL A 572 4.88 16.97 -7.65
N PHE A 573 3.94 17.56 -8.35
CA PHE A 573 2.82 18.28 -7.75
C PHE A 573 1.53 17.49 -7.97
N ARG A 574 0.72 17.38 -6.93
CA ARG A 574 -0.63 16.80 -7.02
C ARG A 574 -1.64 17.77 -6.44
N LEU A 575 -2.69 18.03 -7.17
CA LEU A 575 -3.90 18.69 -6.68
C LEU A 575 -5.05 17.71 -6.83
N SER A 576 -5.71 17.35 -5.73
CA SER A 576 -6.85 16.44 -5.78
C SER A 576 -8.03 16.96 -4.99
N GLY A 577 -9.22 16.58 -5.42
CA GLY A 577 -10.47 16.82 -4.71
C GLY A 577 -11.27 15.52 -4.63
N ALA A 578 -11.87 15.28 -3.48
CA ALA A 578 -12.75 14.15 -3.25
C ALA A 578 -14.02 14.60 -2.52
N ALA A 579 -15.14 13.95 -2.81
CA ALA A 579 -16.40 14.19 -2.14
C ALA A 579 -17.13 12.87 -1.87
N LEU A 580 -17.57 12.68 -0.63
CA LEU A 580 -18.49 11.62 -0.25
C LEU A 580 -19.91 12.20 -0.23
N PHE A 581 -20.78 11.68 -1.08
CA PHE A 581 -22.21 11.91 -1.06
C PHE A 581 -22.85 10.82 -0.20
N ALA A 582 -23.26 11.20 1.01
CA ALA A 582 -23.68 10.26 2.04
C ALA A 582 -24.93 9.50 1.64
N GLY A 583 -24.88 8.17 1.72
CA GLY A 583 -26.04 7.28 1.64
C GLY A 583 -26.80 7.19 2.95
N ASP A 584 -27.87 6.41 2.97
CA ASP A 584 -28.77 6.34 4.14
C ASP A 584 -28.05 5.79 5.37
N GLY A 585 -27.24 4.75 5.24
CA GLY A 585 -26.50 4.18 6.37
C GLY A 585 -25.47 5.14 6.97
N PHE A 586 -24.81 5.94 6.15
CA PHE A 586 -23.91 6.98 6.66
C PHE A 586 -24.69 8.09 7.36
N LYS A 587 -25.83 8.51 6.79
CA LYS A 587 -26.71 9.54 7.39
C LYS A 587 -27.31 9.08 8.71
N ASP A 588 -27.72 7.82 8.81
CA ASP A 588 -28.24 7.25 10.06
C ASP A 588 -27.24 7.36 11.21
N ILE A 589 -25.94 7.27 10.91
CA ILE A 589 -24.88 7.36 11.91
C ILE A 589 -24.47 8.82 12.19
N TYR A 590 -24.28 9.64 11.15
CA TYR A 590 -23.55 10.92 11.26
C TYR A 590 -24.38 12.16 10.95
N ALA A 591 -25.25 12.12 9.93
CA ALA A 591 -25.86 13.34 9.40
C ALA A 591 -27.10 13.81 10.14
N ALA A 592 -27.71 12.98 10.98
CA ALA A 592 -28.93 13.35 11.71
C ALA A 592 -28.80 14.60 12.59
N GLN A 593 -27.58 15.05 12.86
CA GLN A 593 -27.28 16.09 13.82
C GLN A 593 -26.74 17.40 13.21
N ASP A 594 -26.03 17.36 12.09
CA ASP A 594 -25.53 18.55 11.41
C ASP A 594 -26.27 18.89 10.09
N GLY A 595 -27.14 17.98 9.63
CA GLY A 595 -27.89 18.13 8.38
C GLY A 595 -27.03 18.10 7.12
N ARG A 596 -25.76 17.74 7.24
CA ARG A 596 -24.82 17.68 6.13
C ARG A 596 -24.85 16.28 5.49
N ASP A 597 -25.02 16.22 4.19
CA ASP A 597 -25.04 14.98 3.40
C ASP A 597 -23.86 14.85 2.41
N THR A 598 -22.95 15.84 2.41
CA THR A 598 -21.76 15.85 1.57
C THR A 598 -20.53 16.21 2.37
N TYR A 599 -19.51 15.36 2.31
CA TYR A 599 -18.22 15.57 2.95
C TYR A 599 -17.14 15.67 1.88
N TYR A 600 -16.09 16.45 2.11
CA TYR A 600 -15.09 16.74 1.09
C TYR A 600 -13.66 16.67 1.63
N SER A 601 -12.72 16.50 0.71
CA SER A 601 -11.29 16.70 0.90
C SER A 601 -10.73 17.38 -0.33
N VAL A 602 -9.96 18.44 -0.12
CA VAL A 602 -9.13 19.05 -1.17
C VAL A 602 -7.69 18.95 -0.72
N LEU A 603 -6.84 18.30 -1.50
CA LEU A 603 -5.45 18.03 -1.12
C LEU A 603 -4.51 18.63 -2.16
N PHE A 604 -3.56 19.40 -1.68
CA PHE A 604 -2.36 19.78 -2.42
C PHE A 604 -1.17 19.04 -1.84
N ASN A 605 -0.42 18.34 -2.69
CA ASN A 605 0.80 17.66 -2.32
C ASN A 605 1.95 18.08 -3.25
N ALA A 606 3.09 18.38 -2.66
CA ALA A 606 4.31 18.70 -3.38
C ALA A 606 5.46 17.83 -2.87
N VAL A 607 6.04 17.03 -3.76
CA VAL A 607 7.17 16.16 -3.46
C VAL A 607 8.38 16.64 -4.22
N LEU A 608 9.47 16.88 -3.50
CA LEU A 608 10.80 17.16 -4.05
C LEU A 608 11.74 16.04 -3.65
N THR A 609 12.46 15.47 -4.62
CA THR A 609 13.42 14.38 -4.39
C THR A 609 14.81 14.80 -4.85
N TYR A 610 15.83 14.56 -3.98
CA TYR A 610 17.25 14.66 -4.33
C TYR A 610 17.87 13.27 -4.27
#